data_63b6f27703c5d687a2c7c883ed3e5aef
#
_entry.id   63b6f27703c5d687a2c7c883ed3e5aef
#
_cell.length_a   1.000
_cell.length_b   1.000
_cell.length_c   1.000
_cell.angle_alpha   90.00
_cell.angle_beta   90.00
_cell.angle_gamma   90.00
#
_symmetry.space_group_name_H-M   'P 1'
#
loop_
_entity.id
_entity.type
_entity.pdbx_description
1 polymer ?
#
loop_
_entity_poly.entity_id
_entity_poly.type
_entity_poly.pdbx_seq_one_letter_code
_entity_poly.pdbx_strand_id
1 'polypeptide(L)'
;MAVGDVINGIFNNTSTANYFQPSSGIEIMIVSSFGSSPNSSNFLTGISNGTTNTYNTCRAYPDPNTHGRFVTFNIKIGITNTRYLYIYAQDYESSYTGIQTK
;
A
#
# COMPACT_ATOMS: atom_id res chain seq x y z
N MET A 1 -13.65 5.24 -14.19
CA MET A 1 -13.14 6.12 -13.13
C MET A 1 -12.99 7.52 -13.68
N ALA A 2 -13.31 8.49 -12.86
CA ALA A 2 -13.16 9.89 -13.22
C ALA A 2 -12.35 10.62 -12.13
N VAL A 3 -11.88 11.80 -12.47
CA VAL A 3 -11.20 12.67 -11.51
C VAL A 3 -12.12 12.94 -10.32
N GLY A 4 -11.60 12.74 -9.11
CA GLY A 4 -12.36 12.86 -7.87
C GLY A 4 -12.98 11.58 -7.37
N ASP A 5 -13.00 10.51 -8.17
CA ASP A 5 -13.52 9.22 -7.72
C ASP A 5 -12.65 8.64 -6.62
N VAL A 6 -13.30 8.07 -5.61
CA VAL A 6 -12.64 7.32 -4.56
C VAL A 6 -12.35 5.91 -5.07
N ILE A 7 -11.12 5.49 -4.87
CA ILE A 7 -10.62 4.19 -5.32
C ILE A 7 -10.18 3.40 -4.11
N ASN A 8 -10.65 2.17 -4.02
CA ASN A 8 -10.27 1.25 -2.94
C ASN A 8 -9.79 -0.06 -3.54
N GLY A 9 -8.87 -0.70 -2.86
CA GLY A 9 -8.41 -2.04 -3.21
C GLY A 9 -8.08 -2.84 -1.98
N ILE A 10 -8.21 -4.15 -2.12
CA ILE A 10 -7.91 -5.12 -1.06
C ILE A 10 -6.99 -6.18 -1.65
N PHE A 11 -5.93 -6.49 -0.93
CA PHE A 11 -5.04 -7.60 -1.23
C PHE A 11 -5.27 -8.71 -0.22
N ASN A 12 -5.76 -9.84 -0.69
CA ASN A 12 -6.15 -10.99 0.14
C ASN A 12 -5.19 -12.16 0.03
N ASN A 13 -4.01 -11.95 -0.45
CA ASN A 13 -3.10 -13.06 -0.65
C ASN A 13 -2.02 -13.10 0.42
N THR A 14 -1.37 -14.24 0.52
CA THR A 14 -0.27 -14.48 1.43
C THR A 14 1.09 -14.09 0.83
N SER A 15 1.08 -13.49 -0.33
CA SER A 15 2.27 -13.00 -1.00
C SER A 15 2.89 -11.86 -0.22
N THR A 16 4.20 -11.78 -0.24
CA THR A 16 4.91 -10.74 0.50
C THR A 16 4.79 -9.36 -0.15
N ALA A 17 4.60 -9.31 -1.46
CA ALA A 17 4.57 -8.06 -2.21
C ALA A 17 3.27 -7.93 -3.00
N ASN A 18 2.63 -6.79 -2.86
CA ASN A 18 1.41 -6.45 -3.58
C ASN A 18 1.58 -5.11 -4.25
N TYR A 19 1.03 -4.97 -5.46
CA TYR A 19 1.16 -3.77 -6.25
C TYR A 19 -0.19 -3.29 -6.75
N PHE A 20 -0.39 -1.99 -6.76
CA PHE A 20 -1.48 -1.36 -7.50
C PHE A 20 -0.89 -0.37 -8.48
N GLN A 21 -1.03 -0.68 -9.76
CA GLN A 21 -0.50 0.13 -10.86
C GLN A 21 -1.65 0.74 -11.65
N PRO A 22 -1.82 2.06 -11.63
CA PRO A 22 -2.82 2.70 -12.46
C PRO A 22 -2.54 2.48 -13.95
N SER A 23 -3.59 2.55 -14.76
CA SER A 23 -3.45 2.55 -16.20
C SER A 23 -2.68 3.78 -16.67
N SER A 24 -2.09 3.69 -17.85
CA SER A 24 -1.36 4.81 -18.45
C SER A 24 -2.25 6.05 -18.54
N GLY A 25 -1.71 7.19 -18.12
CA GLY A 25 -2.44 8.46 -18.13
C GLY A 25 -3.30 8.72 -16.89
N ILE A 26 -3.44 7.73 -16.01
CA ILE A 26 -4.19 7.87 -14.76
C ILE A 26 -3.22 8.19 -13.63
N GLU A 27 -3.57 9.16 -12.82
CA GLU A 27 -2.85 9.50 -11.60
C GLU A 27 -3.79 9.42 -10.40
N ILE A 28 -3.29 8.89 -9.29
CA ILE A 28 -4.08 8.65 -8.09
C ILE A 28 -3.29 9.14 -6.88
N MET A 29 -3.95 9.86 -5.99
CA MET A 29 -3.42 10.19 -4.68
C MET A 29 -3.88 9.14 -3.68
N ILE A 30 -2.97 8.33 -3.20
CA ILE A 30 -3.26 7.39 -2.10
C ILE A 30 -3.29 8.19 -0.81
N VAL A 31 -4.37 8.05 -0.07
CA VAL A 31 -4.59 8.82 1.17
C VAL A 31 -4.55 7.96 2.42
N SER A 32 -4.68 6.65 2.27
CA SER A 32 -4.49 5.73 3.38
C SER A 32 -4.08 4.35 2.90
N SER A 33 -3.36 3.65 3.74
CA SER A 33 -3.14 2.21 3.59
C SER A 33 -3.31 1.54 4.95
N PHE A 34 -3.82 0.33 4.91
CA PHE A 34 -4.12 -0.46 6.09
C PHE A 34 -3.59 -1.86 5.90
N GLY A 35 -3.10 -2.43 6.96
CA GLY A 35 -2.69 -3.82 6.94
C GLY A 35 -2.63 -4.41 8.32
N SER A 36 -2.59 -5.73 8.37
CA SER A 36 -2.31 -6.45 9.59
C SER A 36 -1.00 -7.21 9.41
N SER A 37 -0.28 -7.34 10.50
CA SER A 37 1.00 -8.03 10.53
C SER A 37 0.96 -9.06 11.64
N PRO A 38 1.28 -10.33 11.35
CA PRO A 38 1.39 -11.32 12.39
C PRO A 38 2.73 -11.19 13.10
N ASN A 39 2.71 -11.36 14.39
CA ASN A 39 3.89 -11.52 15.24
C ASN A 39 5.07 -10.61 14.89
N SER A 40 6.02 -11.09 14.11
CA SER A 40 7.27 -10.40 13.81
C SER A 40 7.38 -9.85 12.40
N SER A 41 6.32 -9.89 11.60
CA SER A 41 6.38 -9.43 10.22
C SER A 41 6.19 -7.92 10.11
N ASN A 42 6.93 -7.30 9.22
CA ASN A 42 6.81 -5.88 8.94
C ASN A 42 5.59 -5.59 8.04
N PHE A 43 5.03 -4.42 8.21
CA PHE A 43 4.08 -3.84 7.26
C PHE A 43 4.71 -2.60 6.64
N LEU A 44 4.74 -2.57 5.32
CA LEU A 44 5.42 -1.52 4.55
C LEU A 44 4.50 -0.99 3.45
N THR A 45 4.49 0.31 3.28
CA THR A 45 3.84 0.95 2.14
C THR A 45 4.84 1.87 1.46
N GLY A 46 4.96 1.77 0.17
CA GLY A 46 5.91 2.55 -0.60
C GLY A 46 5.57 2.60 -2.07
N ILE A 47 6.58 2.87 -2.86
CA ILE A 47 6.47 3.06 -4.30
C ILE A 47 7.37 2.07 -5.01
N SER A 48 6.90 1.54 -6.13
CA SER A 48 7.69 0.70 -7.04
C SER A 48 7.72 1.32 -8.43
N ASN A 49 8.87 1.20 -9.10
CA ASN A 49 9.00 1.51 -10.53
C ASN A 49 9.10 0.26 -11.40
N GLY A 50 8.81 -0.91 -10.83
CA GLY A 50 8.93 -2.18 -11.51
C GLY A 50 10.28 -2.87 -11.34
N THR A 51 11.31 -2.14 -10.95
CA THR A 51 12.66 -2.65 -10.71
C THR A 51 13.06 -2.49 -9.25
N THR A 52 12.76 -1.35 -8.67
CA THR A 52 13.11 -1.01 -7.30
C THR A 52 11.85 -0.69 -6.51
N ASN A 53 11.72 -1.29 -5.33
CA ASN A 53 10.69 -0.96 -4.37
C ASN A 53 11.32 -0.12 -3.26
N THR A 54 10.63 0.92 -2.84
CA THR A 54 11.08 1.75 -1.72
C THR A 54 10.09 1.70 -0.58
N TYR A 55 10.61 1.56 0.63
CA TYR A 55 9.83 1.55 1.86
C TYR A 55 9.89 2.89 2.60
N ASN A 56 10.46 3.88 1.97
CA ASN A 56 10.75 5.15 2.62
C ASN A 56 9.50 5.95 3.00
N THR A 57 8.35 5.56 2.50
CA THR A 57 7.10 6.28 2.74
C THR A 57 6.51 5.93 4.10
N CYS A 58 6.26 4.65 4.34
CA CYS A 58 5.67 4.20 5.60
C CYS A 58 6.18 2.82 5.97
N ARG A 59 6.53 2.65 7.21
CA ARG A 59 6.98 1.37 7.73
C ARG A 59 6.52 1.19 9.18
N ALA A 60 5.98 0.02 9.48
CA ALA A 60 5.67 -0.37 10.84
C ALA A 60 6.47 -1.61 11.23
N TYR A 61 7.09 -1.54 12.38
CA TYR A 61 7.76 -2.69 12.98
C TYR A 61 6.81 -3.30 14.00
N PRO A 62 6.56 -4.60 13.93
CA PRO A 62 5.74 -5.26 14.94
C PRO A 62 6.49 -5.29 16.27
N ASP A 63 5.72 -5.21 17.34
CA ASP A 63 6.22 -5.47 18.67
C ASP A 63 6.33 -6.99 18.84
N PRO A 64 7.50 -7.55 19.17
CA PRO A 64 7.67 -8.98 19.33
C PRO A 64 6.85 -9.57 20.47
N ASN A 65 6.33 -8.73 21.36
CA ASN A 65 5.51 -9.17 22.50
C ASN A 65 4.01 -9.10 22.18
N THR A 66 3.61 -8.67 21.00
CA THR A 66 2.22 -8.51 20.62
C THR A 66 1.87 -9.48 19.49
N HIS A 67 0.82 -10.28 19.69
CA HIS A 67 0.33 -11.21 18.68
C HIS A 67 -0.65 -10.50 17.76
N GLY A 68 -0.20 -10.20 16.56
CA GLY A 68 -0.98 -9.53 15.56
C GLY A 68 -1.06 -8.02 15.79
N ARG A 69 -0.91 -7.28 14.72
CA ARG A 69 -0.94 -5.83 14.78
C ARG A 69 -1.70 -5.29 13.58
N PHE A 70 -2.63 -4.38 13.87
CA PHE A 70 -3.30 -3.61 12.84
C PHE A 70 -2.58 -2.29 12.69
N VAL A 71 -2.28 -1.94 11.45
CA VAL A 71 -1.57 -0.70 11.15
C VAL A 71 -2.36 0.07 10.09
N THR A 72 -2.60 1.35 10.37
CA THR A 72 -3.20 2.27 9.41
C THR A 72 -2.24 3.43 9.20
N PHE A 73 -1.88 3.68 7.95
CA PHE A 73 -1.11 4.85 7.57
C PHE A 73 -2.03 5.89 6.94
N ASN A 74 -2.02 7.10 7.48
CA ASN A 74 -2.62 8.26 6.86
C ASN A 74 -1.51 8.97 6.09
N ILE A 75 -1.55 8.84 4.78
CA ILE A 75 -0.45 9.25 3.91
C ILE A 75 -0.98 10.03 2.71
N LYS A 76 -0.06 10.66 2.00
CA LYS A 76 -0.35 11.25 0.70
C LYS A 76 0.74 10.83 -0.26
N ILE A 77 0.43 9.82 -1.07
CA ILE A 77 1.35 9.32 -2.08
C ILE A 77 0.68 9.44 -3.44
N GLY A 78 1.27 10.25 -4.31
CA GLY A 78 0.84 10.30 -5.70
C GLY A 78 1.44 9.11 -6.47
N ILE A 79 0.60 8.34 -7.13
CA ILE A 79 1.03 7.21 -7.94
C ILE A 79 0.61 7.38 -9.40
N THR A 80 1.40 6.80 -10.27
CA THR A 80 1.20 6.81 -11.73
C THR A 80 1.45 5.41 -12.29
N ASN A 81 1.29 5.26 -13.59
CA ASN A 81 1.60 4.00 -14.26
C ASN A 81 3.07 3.57 -14.11
N THR A 82 3.99 4.52 -14.01
CA THR A 82 5.42 4.23 -13.94
C THR A 82 5.98 4.25 -12.51
N ARG A 83 5.22 4.77 -11.58
CA ARG A 83 5.57 4.78 -10.14
C ARG A 83 4.29 4.48 -9.37
N TYR A 84 4.13 3.26 -8.96
CA TYR A 84 2.88 2.76 -8.45
C TYR A 84 3.01 2.25 -7.03
N LEU A 85 1.86 1.98 -6.41
CA LEU A 85 1.78 1.57 -5.02
C LEU A 85 2.40 0.20 -4.80
N TYR A 86 3.17 0.09 -3.74
CA TYR A 86 3.76 -1.14 -3.25
C TYR A 86 3.36 -1.31 -1.78
N ILE A 87 2.76 -2.46 -1.47
CA ILE A 87 2.42 -2.82 -0.09
C ILE A 87 3.01 -4.19 0.21
N TYR A 88 3.75 -4.26 1.29
CA TYR A 88 4.29 -5.50 1.82
C TYR A 88 3.59 -5.79 3.14
N ALA A 89 2.80 -6.85 3.16
CA ALA A 89 2.09 -7.32 4.36
C ALA A 89 2.12 -8.84 4.33
N GLN A 90 3.13 -9.40 4.95
CA GLN A 90 3.37 -10.83 4.89
C GLN A 90 2.24 -11.61 5.58
N ASP A 91 1.67 -12.57 4.84
CA ASP A 91 0.67 -13.53 5.32
C ASP A 91 -0.69 -12.92 5.73
N TYR A 92 -0.93 -11.65 5.41
CA TYR A 92 -2.16 -10.98 5.85
C TYR A 92 -2.75 -10.08 4.79
N GLU A 93 -3.97 -9.66 5.05
CA GLU A 93 -4.71 -8.74 4.19
C GLU A 93 -4.17 -7.33 4.33
N SER A 94 -4.22 -6.60 3.23
CA SER A 94 -3.94 -5.18 3.20
C SER A 94 -4.91 -4.46 2.29
N SER A 95 -5.04 -3.18 2.47
CA SER A 95 -5.92 -2.36 1.65
C SER A 95 -5.35 -0.97 1.47
N TYR A 96 -5.90 -0.27 0.49
CA TYR A 96 -5.56 1.12 0.25
C TYR A 96 -6.79 1.90 -0.18
N THR A 97 -6.76 3.19 0.04
CA THR A 97 -7.77 4.13 -0.45
C THR A 97 -7.07 5.28 -1.13
N GLY A 98 -7.58 5.70 -2.25
CA GLY A 98 -7.05 6.81 -3.01
C GLY A 98 -8.14 7.61 -3.70
N ILE A 99 -7.72 8.70 -4.32
CA ILE A 99 -8.58 9.58 -5.10
C ILE A 99 -7.91 9.80 -6.45
N GLN A 100 -8.67 9.62 -7.51
CA GLN A 100 -8.14 9.86 -8.85
C GLN A 100 -7.95 11.37 -9.07
N THR A 101 -6.73 11.78 -9.39
CA THR A 101 -6.37 13.18 -9.60
C THR A 101 -6.20 13.54 -11.07
N LYS A 102 -6.08 12.52 -11.91
CA LYS A 102 -5.98 12.73 -13.36
C LYS A 102 -6.47 11.52 -14.13
#